data_b31e787055ac454834e48ebf9db778c5
#
_entry.id   b31e787055ac454834e48ebf9db778c5
#
_cell.length_a   1.000
_cell.length_b   1.000
_cell.length_c   1.000
_cell.angle_alpha   90.00
_cell.angle_beta   90.00
_cell.angle_gamma   90.00
#
_symmetry.space_group_name_H-M   'P 1'
#
loop_
_entity.id
_entity.type
_entity.pdbx_description
1 polymer ?
#
loop_
_entity_poly.entity_id
_entity_poly.type
_entity_poly.pdbx_seq_one_letter_code
_entity_poly.pdbx_strand_id
1 'polypeptide(L)'
;MVWLDRFGKEIYAAPSVDLRGEEAADILSGKEPFIKEITGLPVSGMFGLARLLWYKKFNEAVYDRIDTVMMISDWICYLLCGSKVSEPSVASSSQLFDVKNGKWSSELLKSVGLRTDIFPEISDFGEQIGTVTKEAACETGLKEGTPVICGAADSQAGLVGMNVLKSGMLAAVAGTTTPVMRVTDRYEIDEFAFTNRHGVPGLWLQEGNAGITGLALRWVRDLFRTDYEIMTQEAMSVPLGCDGMRCFSGHEIAGRRSSTCRSGFVFPTPWVLDSYKRGHFFRAVYEANCYAVRANLEAIKADSESPLYVCGGQTASDFYNGILADVCGRQVITQKEREITGLGIAMGAFTGVGLYKDIREAAAEMSFAGKIYEPKHDCQAFYEDWLEKY
;
A
#
# COMPACT_ATOMS: atom_id res chain seq x y z
N MET A 1 10.89 -4.55 -10.32
CA MET A 1 11.02 -5.90 -10.92
C MET A 1 12.43 -6.14 -11.35
N VAL A 2 12.87 -7.40 -11.32
CA VAL A 2 14.18 -7.86 -11.82
C VAL A 2 13.94 -9.01 -12.80
N TRP A 3 14.60 -9.00 -13.94
CA TRP A 3 14.51 -10.08 -14.92
C TRP A 3 15.86 -10.76 -15.07
N LEU A 4 15.84 -12.08 -15.04
CA LEU A 4 17.01 -12.92 -15.13
C LEU A 4 17.09 -13.57 -16.53
N ASP A 5 18.30 -13.78 -17.02
CA ASP A 5 18.55 -14.66 -18.16
C ASP A 5 18.68 -16.11 -17.71
N ARG A 6 18.85 -17.01 -18.67
CA ARG A 6 18.98 -18.48 -18.43
C ARG A 6 20.16 -18.86 -17.53
N PHE A 7 21.09 -17.96 -17.31
CA PHE A 7 22.25 -18.16 -16.42
C PHE A 7 22.02 -17.56 -15.03
N GLY A 8 20.82 -17.03 -14.76
CA GLY A 8 20.48 -16.37 -13.50
C GLY A 8 21.05 -14.95 -13.35
N LYS A 9 21.56 -14.35 -14.45
CA LYS A 9 22.12 -13.02 -14.46
C LYS A 9 21.02 -11.98 -14.72
N GLU A 10 21.07 -10.87 -13.99
CA GLU A 10 20.15 -9.76 -14.15
C GLU A 10 20.38 -9.07 -15.51
N ILE A 11 19.33 -9.00 -16.32
CA ILE A 11 19.30 -8.29 -17.59
C ILE A 11 18.42 -7.04 -17.55
N TYR A 12 17.64 -6.92 -16.49
CA TYR A 12 16.81 -5.76 -16.18
C TYR A 12 16.61 -5.65 -14.67
N ALA A 13 16.74 -4.46 -14.14
CA ALA A 13 16.32 -4.10 -12.79
C ALA A 13 15.87 -2.63 -12.81
N ALA A 14 14.65 -2.37 -12.39
CA ALA A 14 14.14 -1.02 -12.32
C ALA A 14 13.12 -0.84 -11.18
N PRO A 15 13.00 0.39 -10.63
CA PRO A 15 12.03 0.71 -9.61
C PRO A 15 10.59 0.66 -10.14
N SER A 16 9.62 0.71 -9.24
CA SER A 16 8.20 0.74 -9.58
C SER A 16 7.80 1.98 -10.39
N VAL A 17 8.54 3.07 -10.26
CA VAL A 17 8.33 4.33 -11.00
C VAL A 17 8.95 4.35 -12.41
N ASP A 18 9.36 3.21 -12.94
CA ASP A 18 9.78 3.12 -14.36
C ASP A 18 8.54 3.24 -15.26
N LEU A 19 8.40 4.39 -15.90
CA LEU A 19 7.23 4.74 -16.71
C LEU A 19 7.36 4.38 -18.19
N ARG A 20 8.40 3.63 -18.61
CA ARG A 20 8.52 3.19 -20.02
C ARG A 20 7.28 2.46 -20.53
N GLY A 21 6.60 1.74 -19.65
CA GLY A 21 5.34 1.08 -20.00
C GLY A 21 4.21 2.01 -20.46
N GLU A 22 4.27 3.31 -20.19
CA GLU A 22 3.26 4.27 -20.68
C GLU A 22 3.20 4.31 -22.21
N GLU A 23 4.34 4.17 -22.91
CA GLU A 23 4.40 4.12 -24.37
C GLU A 23 3.80 2.84 -24.96
N ALA A 24 3.60 1.81 -24.14
CA ALA A 24 3.00 0.55 -24.54
C ALA A 24 1.56 0.39 -24.01
N ALA A 25 1.07 1.32 -23.20
CA ALA A 25 -0.26 1.25 -22.61
C ALA A 25 -1.37 1.23 -23.66
N ASP A 26 -1.15 1.87 -24.81
CA ASP A 26 -2.10 1.86 -25.95
C ASP A 26 -2.41 0.44 -26.45
N ILE A 27 -1.48 -0.52 -26.31
CA ILE A 27 -1.68 -1.93 -26.67
C ILE A 27 -2.77 -2.57 -25.82
N LEU A 28 -2.99 -2.04 -24.62
CA LEU A 28 -3.97 -2.51 -23.63
C LEU A 28 -5.33 -1.85 -23.78
N SER A 29 -5.45 -0.87 -24.71
CA SER A 29 -6.70 -0.14 -24.97
C SER A 29 -7.82 -1.09 -25.39
N GLY A 30 -9.00 -0.92 -24.79
CA GLY A 30 -10.16 -1.78 -24.99
C GLY A 30 -10.12 -3.11 -24.21
N LYS A 31 -9.06 -3.37 -23.43
CA LYS A 31 -8.92 -4.55 -22.58
C LYS A 31 -9.03 -4.24 -21.09
N GLU A 32 -9.26 -2.98 -20.73
CA GLU A 32 -9.22 -2.50 -19.34
C GLU A 32 -10.15 -3.30 -18.41
N PRO A 33 -11.41 -3.59 -18.75
CA PRO A 33 -12.30 -4.38 -17.88
C PRO A 33 -11.79 -5.82 -17.70
N PHE A 34 -11.32 -6.45 -18.75
CA PHE A 34 -10.78 -7.81 -18.72
C PHE A 34 -9.50 -7.90 -17.86
N ILE A 35 -8.59 -6.93 -18.03
CA ILE A 35 -7.36 -6.88 -17.23
C ILE A 35 -7.71 -6.67 -15.76
N LYS A 36 -8.61 -5.74 -15.44
CA LYS A 36 -9.03 -5.47 -14.08
C LYS A 36 -9.74 -6.65 -13.45
N GLU A 37 -10.56 -7.37 -14.19
CA GLU A 37 -11.25 -8.59 -13.71
C GLU A 37 -10.28 -9.68 -13.28
N ILE A 38 -9.17 -9.85 -14.00
CA ILE A 38 -8.16 -10.87 -13.69
C ILE A 38 -7.21 -10.39 -12.59
N THR A 39 -6.72 -9.15 -12.72
CA THR A 39 -5.58 -8.70 -11.92
C THR A 39 -5.96 -7.85 -10.71
N GLY A 40 -7.24 -7.43 -10.61
CA GLY A 40 -7.69 -6.49 -9.58
C GLY A 40 -7.17 -5.06 -9.75
N LEU A 41 -6.37 -4.78 -10.80
CA LEU A 41 -5.68 -3.51 -10.99
C LEU A 41 -6.15 -2.79 -12.28
N PRO A 42 -6.26 -1.46 -12.27
CA PRO A 42 -6.52 -0.68 -13.49
C PRO A 42 -5.30 -0.73 -14.41
N VAL A 43 -5.50 -0.55 -15.70
CA VAL A 43 -4.40 -0.44 -16.67
C VAL A 43 -3.52 0.77 -16.36
N SER A 44 -2.23 0.55 -16.30
CA SER A 44 -1.24 1.61 -16.12
C SER A 44 0.13 1.18 -16.61
N GLY A 45 0.89 2.12 -17.18
CA GLY A 45 2.29 1.93 -17.58
C GLY A 45 3.24 1.62 -16.42
N MET A 46 2.83 1.84 -15.19
CA MET A 46 3.62 1.54 -13.98
C MET A 46 3.76 0.04 -13.72
N PHE A 47 2.83 -0.80 -14.18
CA PHE A 47 2.82 -2.22 -13.87
C PHE A 47 3.68 -3.06 -14.79
N GLY A 48 4.01 -4.26 -14.34
CA GLY A 48 4.87 -5.20 -15.06
C GLY A 48 4.36 -5.61 -16.44
N LEU A 49 3.02 -5.71 -16.59
CA LEU A 49 2.38 -6.03 -17.86
C LEU A 49 2.80 -5.04 -18.96
N ALA A 50 2.64 -3.75 -18.72
CA ALA A 50 2.97 -2.70 -19.68
C ALA A 50 4.48 -2.63 -19.97
N ARG A 51 5.33 -2.90 -18.95
CA ARG A 51 6.79 -2.94 -19.14
C ARG A 51 7.24 -4.11 -20.02
N LEU A 52 6.69 -5.30 -19.80
CA LEU A 52 6.99 -6.46 -20.65
C LEU A 52 6.57 -6.20 -22.11
N LEU A 53 5.40 -5.57 -22.33
CA LEU A 53 4.93 -5.17 -23.65
C LEU A 53 5.85 -4.14 -24.29
N TRP A 54 6.32 -3.16 -23.52
CA TRP A 54 7.28 -2.18 -24.01
C TRP A 54 8.56 -2.84 -24.50
N TYR A 55 9.16 -3.74 -23.70
CA TYR A 55 10.38 -4.43 -24.09
C TYR A 55 10.16 -5.34 -25.30
N LYS A 56 9.04 -6.06 -25.35
CA LYS A 56 8.70 -6.87 -26.52
C LYS A 56 8.61 -6.04 -27.80
N LYS A 57 8.06 -4.82 -27.71
CA LYS A 57 7.85 -3.94 -28.87
C LYS A 57 9.13 -3.17 -29.27
N PHE A 58 9.86 -2.65 -28.29
CA PHE A 58 10.93 -1.68 -28.53
C PHE A 58 12.36 -2.24 -28.25
N ASN A 59 12.45 -3.37 -27.55
CA ASN A 59 13.73 -4.02 -27.25
C ASN A 59 13.60 -5.54 -27.17
N GLU A 60 13.16 -6.14 -28.27
CA GLU A 60 12.90 -7.58 -28.41
C GLU A 60 14.14 -8.43 -28.03
N ALA A 61 15.34 -7.95 -28.35
CA ALA A 61 16.59 -8.64 -28.00
C ALA A 61 16.78 -8.84 -26.47
N VAL A 62 16.29 -7.93 -25.65
CA VAL A 62 16.27 -8.11 -24.19
C VAL A 62 15.09 -9.00 -23.80
N TYR A 63 13.91 -8.78 -24.38
CA TYR A 63 12.72 -9.57 -24.09
C TYR A 63 12.92 -11.06 -24.32
N ASP A 64 13.53 -11.45 -25.43
CA ASP A 64 13.79 -12.84 -25.80
C ASP A 64 14.78 -13.56 -24.87
N ARG A 65 15.64 -12.79 -24.21
CA ARG A 65 16.59 -13.31 -23.23
C ARG A 65 16.00 -13.54 -21.85
N ILE A 66 14.79 -13.07 -21.59
CA ILE A 66 14.15 -13.25 -20.28
C ILE A 66 13.90 -14.75 -20.06
N ASP A 67 14.49 -15.28 -18.99
CA ASP A 67 14.20 -16.62 -18.47
C ASP A 67 13.20 -16.55 -17.30
N THR A 68 13.40 -15.59 -16.39
CA THR A 68 12.55 -15.44 -15.21
C THR A 68 12.28 -13.98 -14.89
N VAL A 69 11.00 -13.65 -14.64
CA VAL A 69 10.53 -12.35 -14.15
C VAL A 69 10.29 -12.45 -12.65
N MET A 70 10.98 -11.64 -11.87
CA MET A 70 10.85 -11.62 -10.40
C MET A 70 10.48 -10.24 -9.89
N MET A 71 9.74 -10.21 -8.79
CA MET A 71 9.60 -8.98 -8.00
C MET A 71 10.87 -8.78 -7.17
N ILE A 72 11.07 -7.57 -6.60
CA ILE A 72 12.33 -7.26 -5.91
C ILE A 72 12.56 -8.12 -4.67
N SER A 73 11.51 -8.41 -3.90
CA SER A 73 11.57 -9.27 -2.71
C SER A 73 11.90 -10.71 -3.09
N ASP A 74 11.28 -11.22 -4.15
CA ASP A 74 11.51 -12.56 -4.66
C ASP A 74 12.97 -12.74 -5.13
N TRP A 75 13.49 -11.70 -5.83
CA TRP A 75 14.88 -11.68 -6.26
C TRP A 75 15.88 -11.67 -5.09
N ILE A 76 15.59 -10.94 -4.01
CA ILE A 76 16.42 -10.99 -2.78
C ILE A 76 16.42 -12.41 -2.20
N CYS A 77 15.28 -13.08 -2.14
CA CYS A 77 15.19 -14.46 -1.69
C CYS A 77 15.99 -15.41 -2.62
N TYR A 78 15.88 -15.20 -3.94
CA TYR A 78 16.68 -15.94 -4.92
C TYR A 78 18.19 -15.79 -4.70
N LEU A 79 18.66 -14.57 -4.43
CA LEU A 79 20.08 -14.34 -4.12
C LEU A 79 20.54 -15.07 -2.86
N LEU A 80 19.65 -15.24 -1.89
CA LEU A 80 19.97 -15.92 -0.62
C LEU A 80 19.99 -17.45 -0.75
N CYS A 81 19.07 -18.03 -1.51
CA CYS A 81 18.87 -19.49 -1.52
C CYS A 81 18.79 -20.14 -2.89
N GLY A 82 18.83 -19.38 -3.98
CA GLY A 82 18.76 -19.89 -5.35
C GLY A 82 17.36 -20.27 -5.83
N SER A 83 16.33 -20.18 -4.97
CA SER A 83 14.96 -20.59 -5.32
C SER A 83 14.24 -19.51 -6.11
N LYS A 84 13.64 -19.86 -7.25
CA LYS A 84 12.85 -18.97 -8.09
C LYS A 84 11.37 -19.13 -7.73
N VAL A 85 10.91 -18.35 -6.76
CA VAL A 85 9.52 -18.33 -6.29
C VAL A 85 9.00 -16.91 -6.20
N SER A 86 7.70 -16.73 -6.23
CA SER A 86 7.02 -15.46 -5.99
C SER A 86 5.85 -15.66 -5.02
N GLU A 87 5.64 -14.72 -4.14
CA GLU A 87 4.55 -14.75 -3.18
C GLU A 87 3.29 -14.08 -3.77
N PRO A 88 2.07 -14.62 -3.52
CA PRO A 88 0.84 -14.15 -4.14
C PRO A 88 0.52 -12.67 -3.95
N SER A 89 0.79 -12.07 -2.79
CA SER A 89 0.53 -10.64 -2.56
C SER A 89 1.51 -9.76 -3.34
N VAL A 90 2.75 -10.18 -3.42
CA VAL A 90 3.80 -9.53 -4.24
C VAL A 90 3.49 -9.66 -5.72
N ALA A 91 3.13 -10.87 -6.19
CA ALA A 91 2.75 -11.14 -7.57
C ALA A 91 1.51 -10.33 -8.00
N SER A 92 0.54 -10.11 -7.10
CA SER A 92 -0.65 -9.30 -7.35
C SER A 92 -0.33 -7.89 -7.83
N SER A 93 0.75 -7.29 -7.33
CA SER A 93 1.19 -5.93 -7.71
C SER A 93 1.76 -5.83 -9.12
N SER A 94 1.96 -6.95 -9.82
CA SER A 94 2.60 -6.98 -11.14
C SER A 94 1.67 -6.66 -12.33
N GLN A 95 0.35 -6.83 -12.17
CA GLN A 95 -0.66 -6.86 -13.24
C GLN A 95 -0.47 -8.05 -14.22
N LEU A 96 0.19 -9.11 -13.79
CA LEU A 96 0.45 -10.34 -14.56
C LEU A 96 -0.20 -11.57 -13.92
N PHE A 97 -0.76 -11.37 -12.73
CA PHE A 97 -1.24 -12.42 -11.84
C PHE A 97 -2.77 -12.48 -11.83
N ASP A 98 -3.31 -13.69 -11.90
CA ASP A 98 -4.73 -13.95 -11.67
C ASP A 98 -4.99 -13.98 -10.16
N VAL A 99 -5.40 -12.83 -9.65
CA VAL A 99 -5.58 -12.58 -8.21
C VAL A 99 -6.67 -13.47 -7.63
N LYS A 100 -7.70 -13.81 -8.43
CA LYS A 100 -8.78 -14.70 -8.00
C LYS A 100 -8.27 -16.13 -7.78
N ASN A 101 -7.51 -16.65 -8.75
CA ASN A 101 -7.09 -18.05 -8.77
C ASN A 101 -5.69 -18.29 -8.16
N GLY A 102 -4.95 -17.24 -7.80
CA GLY A 102 -3.65 -17.34 -7.14
C GLY A 102 -2.55 -17.90 -8.05
N LYS A 103 -2.50 -17.51 -9.32
CA LYS A 103 -1.52 -17.98 -10.30
C LYS A 103 -1.22 -16.92 -11.35
N TRP A 104 -0.11 -17.06 -12.05
CA TRP A 104 0.19 -16.25 -13.24
C TRP A 104 -0.89 -16.45 -14.31
N SER A 105 -1.38 -15.35 -14.89
CA SER A 105 -2.50 -15.38 -15.81
C SER A 105 -2.08 -15.74 -17.24
N SER A 106 -2.04 -17.03 -17.56
CA SER A 106 -1.76 -17.47 -18.94
C SER A 106 -2.77 -16.93 -19.96
N GLU A 107 -4.03 -16.73 -19.55
CA GLU A 107 -5.08 -16.16 -20.41
C GLU A 107 -4.76 -14.71 -20.79
N LEU A 108 -4.50 -13.87 -19.80
CA LEU A 108 -4.12 -12.48 -20.02
C LEU A 108 -2.85 -12.36 -20.87
N LEU A 109 -1.80 -13.09 -20.49
CA LEU A 109 -0.51 -13.07 -21.18
C LEU A 109 -0.64 -13.43 -22.66
N LYS A 110 -1.36 -14.51 -22.97
CA LYS A 110 -1.65 -14.92 -24.35
C LYS A 110 -2.47 -13.88 -25.11
N SER A 111 -3.45 -13.26 -24.46
CA SER A 111 -4.33 -12.26 -25.09
C SER A 111 -3.59 -11.02 -25.59
N VAL A 112 -2.41 -10.73 -25.00
CA VAL A 112 -1.53 -9.62 -25.38
C VAL A 112 -0.22 -10.11 -26.02
N GLY A 113 -0.14 -11.43 -26.31
CA GLY A 113 0.99 -12.05 -27.01
C GLY A 113 2.30 -12.11 -26.19
N LEU A 114 2.24 -12.12 -24.87
CA LEU A 114 3.40 -12.31 -24.01
C LEU A 114 3.66 -13.80 -23.74
N ARG A 115 4.91 -14.11 -23.44
CA ARG A 115 5.34 -15.45 -23.01
C ARG A 115 4.74 -15.81 -21.66
N THR A 116 4.42 -17.09 -21.47
CA THR A 116 3.81 -17.63 -20.24
C THR A 116 4.77 -18.49 -19.43
N ASP A 117 5.95 -18.78 -19.96
CA ASP A 117 6.97 -19.68 -19.43
C ASP A 117 8.11 -18.95 -18.67
N ILE A 118 7.96 -17.66 -18.41
CA ILE A 118 8.99 -16.81 -17.80
C ILE A 118 8.65 -16.40 -16.37
N PHE A 119 7.74 -17.06 -15.72
CA PHE A 119 7.32 -16.70 -14.36
C PHE A 119 7.70 -17.77 -13.36
N PRO A 120 8.14 -17.39 -12.14
CA PRO A 120 8.53 -18.32 -11.10
C PRO A 120 7.34 -19.10 -10.54
N GLU A 121 7.61 -20.19 -9.81
CA GLU A 121 6.60 -20.90 -9.03
C GLU A 121 6.02 -19.99 -7.94
N ILE A 122 4.81 -20.31 -7.47
CA ILE A 122 4.14 -19.59 -6.39
C ILE A 122 4.39 -20.31 -5.08
N SER A 123 4.77 -19.56 -4.04
CA SER A 123 4.92 -20.04 -2.67
C SER A 123 4.23 -19.07 -1.72
N ASP A 124 3.51 -19.57 -0.75
CA ASP A 124 2.75 -18.75 0.18
C ASP A 124 3.65 -18.08 1.24
N PHE A 125 3.18 -16.97 1.78
CA PHE A 125 3.87 -16.28 2.86
C PHE A 125 4.04 -17.18 4.09
N GLY A 126 5.27 -17.25 4.60
CA GLY A 126 5.64 -18.10 5.73
C GLY A 126 6.12 -19.50 5.33
N GLU A 127 6.13 -19.87 4.05
CA GLU A 127 6.71 -21.12 3.61
C GLU A 127 8.23 -21.07 3.53
N GLN A 128 8.91 -22.14 3.94
CA GLN A 128 10.35 -22.26 3.74
C GLN A 128 10.65 -22.58 2.27
N ILE A 129 11.37 -21.68 1.61
CA ILE A 129 11.68 -21.76 0.18
C ILE A 129 13.12 -22.22 -0.11
N GLY A 130 13.94 -22.36 0.91
CA GLY A 130 15.32 -22.79 0.81
C GLY A 130 16.12 -22.52 2.05
N THR A 131 17.45 -22.53 1.90
CA THR A 131 18.41 -22.16 2.96
C THR A 131 19.50 -21.29 2.35
N VAL A 132 20.08 -20.43 3.17
CA VAL A 132 21.19 -19.56 2.78
C VAL A 132 22.32 -20.41 2.21
N THR A 133 22.72 -20.14 0.96
CA THR A 133 23.82 -20.83 0.28
C THR A 133 25.16 -20.39 0.83
N LYS A 134 26.21 -21.15 0.51
CA LYS A 134 27.59 -20.81 0.90
C LYS A 134 28.03 -19.48 0.30
N GLU A 135 27.66 -19.21 -0.94
CA GLU A 135 27.95 -17.97 -1.66
C GLU A 135 27.28 -16.79 -0.98
N ALA A 136 25.97 -16.89 -0.70
CA ALA A 136 25.23 -15.86 0.00
C ALA A 136 25.75 -15.62 1.43
N ALA A 137 26.17 -16.70 2.13
CA ALA A 137 26.78 -16.59 3.45
C ALA A 137 28.08 -15.79 3.41
N CYS A 138 28.92 -16.01 2.40
CA CYS A 138 30.17 -15.26 2.23
C CYS A 138 29.95 -13.77 1.94
N GLU A 139 28.93 -13.43 1.18
CA GLU A 139 28.63 -12.04 0.78
C GLU A 139 27.90 -11.26 1.89
N THR A 140 27.01 -11.90 2.63
CA THR A 140 26.12 -11.23 3.58
C THR A 140 26.56 -11.34 5.03
N GLY A 141 27.41 -12.33 5.36
CA GLY A 141 27.75 -12.70 6.75
C GLY A 141 26.67 -13.52 7.46
N LEU A 142 25.58 -13.89 6.78
CA LEU A 142 24.58 -14.82 7.31
C LEU A 142 25.20 -16.22 7.45
N LYS A 143 24.68 -17.01 8.39
CA LYS A 143 25.13 -18.39 8.55
C LYS A 143 24.60 -19.26 7.41
N GLU A 144 25.48 -20.01 6.73
CA GLU A 144 25.10 -21.03 5.76
C GLU A 144 24.08 -22.02 6.37
N GLY A 145 23.09 -22.41 5.59
CA GLY A 145 22.02 -23.30 6.03
C GLY A 145 20.90 -22.64 6.85
N THR A 146 20.97 -21.32 7.11
CA THR A 146 19.83 -20.59 7.72
C THR A 146 18.61 -20.70 6.83
N PRO A 147 17.43 -21.08 7.36
CA PRO A 147 16.20 -21.14 6.57
C PRO A 147 15.87 -19.79 5.92
N VAL A 148 15.48 -19.80 4.65
CA VAL A 148 14.94 -18.66 3.92
C VAL A 148 13.45 -18.89 3.78
N ILE A 149 12.66 -17.96 4.30
CA ILE A 149 11.20 -18.05 4.35
C ILE A 149 10.61 -17.05 3.36
N CYS A 150 9.58 -17.46 2.63
CA CYS A 150 8.85 -16.62 1.70
C CYS A 150 8.20 -15.44 2.45
N GLY A 151 8.53 -14.23 2.04
CA GLY A 151 7.97 -12.99 2.60
C GLY A 151 6.64 -12.63 1.92
N ALA A 152 6.09 -11.46 2.28
CA ALA A 152 4.91 -10.87 1.64
C ALA A 152 5.20 -9.45 1.18
N ALA A 153 4.29 -8.84 0.43
CA ALA A 153 4.35 -7.41 0.14
C ALA A 153 4.26 -6.61 1.46
N ASP A 154 4.86 -5.41 1.47
CA ASP A 154 5.03 -4.60 2.67
C ASP A 154 3.71 -4.25 3.38
N SER A 155 2.69 -3.85 2.61
CA SER A 155 1.36 -3.55 3.16
C SER A 155 0.71 -4.79 3.77
N GLN A 156 0.78 -5.94 3.09
CA GLN A 156 0.22 -7.21 3.55
C GLN A 156 0.96 -7.75 4.78
N ALA A 157 2.28 -7.62 4.81
CA ALA A 157 3.06 -7.91 6.01
C ALA A 157 2.68 -6.98 7.16
N GLY A 158 2.44 -5.70 6.88
CA GLY A 158 1.93 -4.73 7.86
C GLY A 158 0.56 -5.14 8.43
N LEU A 159 -0.36 -5.64 7.61
CA LEU A 159 -1.65 -6.17 8.07
C LEU A 159 -1.50 -7.37 8.99
N VAL A 160 -0.57 -8.28 8.67
CA VAL A 160 -0.23 -9.40 9.55
C VAL A 160 0.32 -8.89 10.88
N GLY A 161 1.26 -7.94 10.84
CA GLY A 161 1.83 -7.31 12.03
C GLY A 161 0.78 -6.61 12.92
N MET A 162 -0.28 -6.04 12.33
CA MET A 162 -1.41 -5.45 13.05
C MET A 162 -2.48 -6.47 13.49
N ASN A 163 -2.34 -7.75 13.15
CA ASN A 163 -3.36 -8.78 13.34
C ASN A 163 -4.70 -8.46 12.63
N VAL A 164 -4.63 -7.83 11.46
CA VAL A 164 -5.78 -7.48 10.61
C VAL A 164 -5.99 -8.63 9.62
N LEU A 165 -6.56 -9.76 10.08
CA LEU A 165 -6.57 -11.06 9.41
C LEU A 165 -7.98 -11.65 9.22
N LYS A 166 -9.05 -10.85 9.37
CA LYS A 166 -10.43 -11.31 9.22
C LYS A 166 -11.19 -10.42 8.25
N SER A 167 -12.11 -11.02 7.50
CA SER A 167 -13.04 -10.30 6.62
C SER A 167 -13.78 -9.18 7.38
N GLY A 168 -13.87 -8.01 6.79
CA GLY A 168 -14.44 -6.79 7.37
C GLY A 168 -13.46 -5.92 8.14
N MET A 169 -12.30 -6.41 8.56
CA MET A 169 -11.31 -5.58 9.26
C MET A 169 -10.72 -4.52 8.34
N LEU A 170 -10.45 -3.35 8.92
CA LEU A 170 -9.98 -2.15 8.23
C LEU A 170 -8.60 -1.75 8.71
N ALA A 171 -7.76 -1.31 7.80
CA ALA A 171 -6.45 -0.77 8.14
C ALA A 171 -6.06 0.43 7.28
N ALA A 172 -5.17 1.28 7.81
CA ALA A 172 -4.49 2.32 7.05
C ALA A 172 -3.01 2.39 7.43
N VAL A 173 -2.15 2.60 6.44
CA VAL A 173 -0.72 2.81 6.67
C VAL A 173 -0.42 4.28 6.45
N ALA A 174 -0.44 5.07 7.54
CA ALA A 174 -0.27 6.52 7.53
C ALA A 174 1.22 6.90 7.38
N GLY A 175 1.78 6.65 6.19
CA GLY A 175 3.16 6.91 5.80
C GLY A 175 3.32 8.15 4.92
N THR A 176 4.25 8.11 3.97
CA THR A 176 4.41 9.14 2.91
C THR A 176 3.13 9.26 2.06
N THR A 177 2.57 8.12 1.69
CA THR A 177 1.20 7.95 1.18
C THR A 177 0.38 7.22 2.22
N THR A 178 -0.94 7.18 2.05
CA THR A 178 -1.81 6.43 2.98
C THR A 178 -2.72 5.48 2.21
N PRO A 179 -2.29 4.23 1.96
CA PRO A 179 -3.18 3.16 1.58
C PRO A 179 -4.20 2.90 2.69
N VAL A 180 -5.45 2.69 2.27
CA VAL A 180 -6.60 2.37 3.13
C VAL A 180 -7.17 1.04 2.64
N MET A 181 -7.29 0.07 3.53
CA MET A 181 -7.51 -1.32 3.16
C MET A 181 -8.68 -1.93 3.93
N ARG A 182 -9.47 -2.75 3.25
CA ARG A 182 -10.47 -3.63 3.82
C ARG A 182 -10.13 -5.07 3.48
N VAL A 183 -10.04 -5.93 4.48
CA VAL A 183 -9.90 -7.38 4.28
C VAL A 183 -11.22 -7.98 3.83
N THR A 184 -11.20 -8.90 2.87
CA THR A 184 -12.37 -9.64 2.41
C THR A 184 -12.01 -11.13 2.22
N ASP A 185 -12.99 -12.01 2.44
CA ASP A 185 -12.92 -13.45 2.16
C ASP A 185 -13.48 -13.82 0.80
N ARG A 186 -13.80 -12.82 -0.03
CA ARG A 186 -14.31 -12.97 -1.40
C ARG A 186 -13.49 -12.13 -2.35
N TYR A 187 -13.29 -12.67 -3.55
CA TYR A 187 -12.74 -11.88 -4.64
C TYR A 187 -13.81 -10.95 -5.18
N GLU A 188 -13.61 -9.66 -5.01
CA GLU A 188 -14.51 -8.60 -5.46
C GLU A 188 -13.73 -7.60 -6.30
N ILE A 189 -14.33 -7.14 -7.39
CA ILE A 189 -13.80 -6.04 -8.19
C ILE A 189 -14.61 -4.78 -7.88
N ASP A 190 -13.91 -3.71 -7.58
CA ASP A 190 -14.51 -2.40 -7.35
C ASP A 190 -13.96 -1.36 -8.33
N GLU A 191 -14.76 -0.36 -8.69
CA GLU A 191 -14.34 0.68 -9.63
C GLU A 191 -13.22 1.54 -9.07
N PHE A 192 -13.26 1.84 -7.76
CA PHE A 192 -12.39 2.81 -7.09
C PHE A 192 -11.29 2.17 -6.24
N ALA A 193 -11.30 0.86 -6.10
CA ALA A 193 -10.33 0.14 -5.32
C ALA A 193 -9.49 -0.83 -6.16
N PHE A 194 -8.30 -1.12 -5.67
CA PHE A 194 -7.48 -2.22 -6.13
C PHE A 194 -7.86 -3.48 -5.37
N THR A 195 -7.82 -4.63 -6.04
CA THR A 195 -8.01 -5.92 -5.39
C THR A 195 -6.69 -6.69 -5.43
N ASN A 196 -6.15 -7.00 -4.26
CA ASN A 196 -4.89 -7.72 -4.12
C ASN A 196 -5.08 -8.97 -3.25
N ARG A 197 -4.15 -9.93 -3.32
CA ARG A 197 -4.08 -11.00 -2.33
C ARG A 197 -3.61 -10.45 -0.98
N HIS A 198 -4.18 -11.00 0.09
CA HIS A 198 -3.64 -10.84 1.44
C HIS A 198 -2.46 -11.80 1.64
N GLY A 199 -1.55 -11.52 2.59
CA GLY A 199 -0.50 -12.47 2.98
C GLY A 199 -1.00 -13.77 3.63
N VAL A 200 -2.28 -13.83 3.99
CA VAL A 200 -2.92 -15.05 4.50
C VAL A 200 -3.77 -15.67 3.38
N PRO A 201 -3.56 -16.94 3.04
CA PRO A 201 -4.33 -17.65 2.00
C PRO A 201 -5.84 -17.56 2.23
N GLY A 202 -6.60 -17.43 1.14
CA GLY A 202 -8.06 -17.34 1.17
C GLY A 202 -8.62 -15.97 1.53
N LEU A 203 -7.75 -14.96 1.71
CA LEU A 203 -8.15 -13.57 1.92
C LEU A 203 -7.66 -12.67 0.78
N TRP A 204 -8.40 -11.60 0.55
CA TRP A 204 -8.09 -10.52 -0.37
C TRP A 204 -8.14 -9.17 0.33
N LEU A 205 -7.65 -8.15 -0.34
CA LEU A 205 -7.71 -6.76 0.09
C LEU A 205 -8.46 -5.94 -0.95
N GLN A 206 -9.37 -5.11 -0.49
CA GLN A 206 -9.83 -3.94 -1.21
C GLN A 206 -8.98 -2.76 -0.76
N GLU A 207 -8.24 -2.15 -1.65
CA GLU A 207 -7.28 -1.08 -1.32
C GLU A 207 -7.63 0.19 -2.06
N GLY A 208 -7.89 1.25 -1.30
CA GLY A 208 -7.88 2.64 -1.74
C GLY A 208 -6.56 3.31 -1.36
N ASN A 209 -6.31 4.50 -1.86
CA ASN A 209 -5.13 5.28 -1.48
C ASN A 209 -5.49 6.75 -1.30
N ALA A 210 -5.38 7.24 -0.08
CA ALA A 210 -5.62 8.63 0.29
C ALA A 210 -4.55 9.61 -0.24
N GLY A 211 -3.60 9.13 -1.06
CA GLY A 211 -2.61 9.95 -1.72
C GLY A 211 -1.41 10.30 -0.85
N ILE A 212 -0.81 11.44 -1.12
CA ILE A 212 0.48 11.88 -0.59
C ILE A 212 0.40 12.55 0.80
N THR A 213 -0.39 12.01 1.70
CA THR A 213 -0.73 12.60 3.00
C THR A 213 0.48 13.02 3.86
N GLY A 214 1.40 12.10 4.12
CA GLY A 214 2.60 12.42 4.90
C GLY A 214 3.58 13.34 4.16
N LEU A 215 3.62 13.24 2.83
CA LEU A 215 4.40 14.16 2.01
C LEU A 215 3.81 15.58 2.05
N ALA A 216 2.49 15.72 2.08
CA ALA A 216 1.82 17.01 2.22
C ALA A 216 2.16 17.67 3.57
N LEU A 217 2.11 16.91 4.68
CA LEU A 217 2.54 17.40 6.00
C LEU A 217 4.02 17.83 5.98
N ARG A 218 4.90 17.03 5.38
CA ARG A 218 6.33 17.36 5.26
C ARG A 218 6.53 18.61 4.42
N TRP A 219 5.84 18.73 3.29
CA TRP A 219 5.93 19.90 2.42
C TRP A 219 5.51 21.20 3.16
N VAL A 220 4.40 21.17 3.90
CA VAL A 220 3.93 22.34 4.68
C VAL A 220 4.90 22.65 5.81
N ARG A 221 5.41 21.65 6.54
CA ARG A 221 6.46 21.84 7.56
C ARG A 221 7.67 22.57 6.98
N ASP A 222 8.17 22.09 5.82
CA ASP A 222 9.37 22.66 5.19
C ASP A 222 9.11 24.07 4.63
N LEU A 223 7.92 24.31 4.07
CA LEU A 223 7.49 25.62 3.58
C LEU A 223 7.48 26.68 4.69
N PHE A 224 6.97 26.33 5.87
CA PHE A 224 6.92 27.23 7.03
C PHE A 224 8.19 27.17 7.91
N ARG A 225 9.20 26.38 7.52
CA ARG A 225 10.48 26.20 8.23
C ARG A 225 10.27 25.91 9.72
N THR A 226 9.45 24.92 10.02
CA THR A 226 9.07 24.52 11.37
C THR A 226 9.34 23.02 11.58
N ASP A 227 9.03 22.51 12.77
CA ASP A 227 9.01 21.08 13.07
C ASP A 227 7.57 20.58 13.32
N TYR A 228 7.42 19.26 13.43
CA TYR A 228 6.10 18.65 13.62
C TYR A 228 5.49 18.95 14.98
N GLU A 229 6.30 19.21 16.02
CA GLU A 229 5.81 19.52 17.35
C GLU A 229 5.15 20.90 17.38
N ILE A 230 5.86 21.93 16.91
CA ILE A 230 5.32 23.30 16.78
C ILE A 230 4.11 23.31 15.85
N MET A 231 4.20 22.61 14.71
CA MET A 231 3.12 22.49 13.74
C MET A 231 1.84 21.92 14.39
N THR A 232 1.98 20.86 15.20
CA THR A 232 0.88 20.26 15.94
C THR A 232 0.30 21.20 17.00
N GLN A 233 1.16 21.84 17.79
CA GLN A 233 0.72 22.78 18.84
C GLN A 233 -0.06 23.97 18.27
N GLU A 234 0.40 24.53 17.15
CA GLU A 234 -0.31 25.64 16.50
C GLU A 234 -1.60 25.18 15.84
N ALA A 235 -1.64 24.00 15.23
CA ALA A 235 -2.85 23.41 14.67
C ALA A 235 -3.93 23.19 15.76
N MET A 236 -3.53 22.76 16.97
CA MET A 236 -4.44 22.56 18.11
C MET A 236 -5.12 23.86 18.58
N SER A 237 -4.50 25.01 18.37
CA SER A 237 -5.07 26.30 18.74
C SER A 237 -6.13 26.84 17.78
N VAL A 238 -6.30 26.20 16.62
CA VAL A 238 -7.25 26.60 15.57
C VAL A 238 -8.53 25.76 15.71
N PRO A 239 -9.73 26.36 15.49
CA PRO A 239 -10.98 25.62 15.58
C PRO A 239 -11.15 24.58 14.46
N LEU A 240 -12.11 23.67 14.66
CA LEU A 240 -12.52 22.70 13.65
C LEU A 240 -12.91 23.41 12.34
N GLY A 241 -12.48 22.83 11.19
CA GLY A 241 -12.76 23.41 9.87
C GLY A 241 -11.97 24.68 9.56
N CYS A 242 -10.97 25.03 10.41
CA CYS A 242 -9.97 26.08 10.12
C CYS A 242 -10.56 27.45 9.73
N ASP A 243 -11.68 27.86 10.36
CA ASP A 243 -12.40 29.08 10.00
C ASP A 243 -12.72 29.20 8.50
N GLY A 244 -13.03 28.06 7.88
CA GLY A 244 -13.38 27.97 6.46
C GLY A 244 -12.20 27.69 5.52
N MET A 245 -10.97 27.60 6.03
CA MET A 245 -9.83 27.20 5.20
C MET A 245 -9.89 25.70 4.87
N ARG A 246 -9.65 25.37 3.61
CA ARG A 246 -9.58 24.01 3.11
C ARG A 246 -8.24 23.75 2.44
N CYS A 247 -7.73 22.54 2.60
CA CYS A 247 -6.54 22.07 1.90
C CYS A 247 -6.93 20.94 0.95
N PHE A 248 -6.41 20.96 -0.25
CA PHE A 248 -6.53 19.90 -1.24
C PHE A 248 -5.14 19.38 -1.55
N SER A 249 -4.89 18.09 -1.29
CA SER A 249 -3.58 17.46 -1.50
C SER A 249 -3.46 16.72 -2.83
N GLY A 250 -4.50 16.72 -3.68
CA GLY A 250 -4.49 16.15 -5.02
C GLY A 250 -5.26 14.84 -5.12
N HIS A 251 -4.62 13.69 -5.05
CA HIS A 251 -5.28 12.39 -5.23
C HIS A 251 -5.87 11.88 -3.92
N GLU A 252 -7.12 12.14 -3.69
CA GLU A 252 -7.80 11.81 -2.42
C GLU A 252 -8.62 10.52 -2.49
N ILE A 253 -8.90 10.01 -3.70
CA ILE A 253 -9.63 8.75 -3.93
C ILE A 253 -8.89 7.90 -4.95
N ALA A 254 -8.63 6.63 -4.62
CA ALA A 254 -8.04 5.67 -5.53
C ALA A 254 -8.89 5.51 -6.80
N GLY A 255 -8.22 5.27 -7.92
CA GLY A 255 -8.87 5.08 -9.22
C GLY A 255 -9.33 6.35 -9.92
N ARG A 256 -9.49 7.47 -9.21
CA ARG A 256 -9.73 8.77 -9.85
C ARG A 256 -8.40 9.43 -10.21
N ARG A 257 -7.80 8.99 -11.30
CA ARG A 257 -6.66 9.71 -11.87
C ARG A 257 -7.16 10.98 -12.56
N SER A 258 -6.80 12.11 -12.01
CA SER A 258 -6.87 13.35 -12.73
C SER A 258 -5.48 13.95 -12.87
N SER A 259 -4.92 13.93 -14.05
CA SER A 259 -3.72 14.71 -14.39
C SER A 259 -3.96 16.22 -14.21
N THR A 260 -5.20 16.61 -13.98
CA THR A 260 -5.64 17.99 -13.77
C THR A 260 -5.88 18.34 -12.30
N CYS A 261 -5.79 17.38 -11.36
CA CYS A 261 -5.89 17.67 -9.93
C CYS A 261 -4.80 18.64 -9.51
N ARG A 262 -5.20 19.69 -8.85
CA ARG A 262 -4.30 20.72 -8.31
C ARG A 262 -4.35 20.68 -6.81
N SER A 263 -3.19 20.80 -6.17
CA SER A 263 -3.07 20.92 -4.72
C SER A 263 -3.02 22.39 -4.31
N GLY A 264 -3.52 22.73 -3.13
CA GLY A 264 -3.47 24.10 -2.62
C GLY A 264 -4.38 24.32 -1.42
N PHE A 265 -4.46 25.59 -1.02
CA PHE A 265 -5.33 26.04 0.04
C PHE A 265 -6.36 27.00 -0.52
N VAL A 266 -7.60 26.85 -0.09
CA VAL A 266 -8.72 27.76 -0.39
C VAL A 266 -9.31 28.25 0.94
N PHE A 267 -9.51 29.52 1.07
CA PHE A 267 -10.09 30.13 2.27
C PHE A 267 -10.87 31.39 1.91
N PRO A 268 -11.85 31.81 2.74
CA PRO A 268 -12.57 33.05 2.55
C PRO A 268 -11.63 34.27 2.52
N THR A 269 -11.96 35.27 1.72
CA THR A 269 -11.16 36.49 1.66
C THR A 269 -11.05 37.12 3.05
N PRO A 270 -9.84 37.28 3.61
CA PRO A 270 -9.70 37.87 4.93
C PRO A 270 -9.96 39.39 4.86
N TRP A 271 -10.92 39.90 5.63
CA TRP A 271 -11.17 41.31 5.82
C TRP A 271 -10.14 41.94 6.73
N VAL A 272 -9.48 41.10 7.59
CA VAL A 272 -8.41 41.47 8.49
C VAL A 272 -7.17 40.66 8.13
N LEU A 273 -6.05 41.26 7.87
CA LEU A 273 -4.83 40.63 7.37
C LEU A 273 -4.25 39.54 8.28
N ASP A 274 -4.57 39.55 9.57
CA ASP A 274 -4.10 38.58 10.56
C ASP A 274 -5.15 37.51 10.93
N SER A 275 -6.26 37.41 10.16
CA SER A 275 -7.32 36.44 10.41
C SER A 275 -6.82 35.01 10.25
N TYR A 276 -5.93 34.74 9.27
CA TYR A 276 -5.37 33.42 9.00
C TYR A 276 -3.90 33.38 9.38
N LYS A 277 -3.58 32.56 10.38
CA LYS A 277 -2.23 32.29 10.86
C LYS A 277 -1.73 30.94 10.34
N ARG A 278 -0.45 30.66 10.46
CA ARG A 278 0.15 29.41 10.00
C ARG A 278 -0.50 28.15 10.61
N GLY A 279 -1.01 28.25 11.85
CA GLY A 279 -1.78 27.17 12.48
C GLY A 279 -3.00 26.72 11.68
N HIS A 280 -3.66 27.63 10.93
CA HIS A 280 -4.78 27.28 10.03
C HIS A 280 -4.31 26.38 8.88
N PHE A 281 -3.17 26.70 8.25
CA PHE A 281 -2.58 25.88 7.20
C PHE A 281 -2.20 24.49 7.74
N PHE A 282 -1.65 24.44 8.94
CA PHE A 282 -1.28 23.19 9.58
C PHE A 282 -2.49 22.32 9.87
N ARG A 283 -3.51 22.88 10.49
CA ARG A 283 -4.74 22.14 10.79
C ARG A 283 -5.46 21.70 9.51
N ALA A 284 -5.56 22.57 8.52
CA ALA A 284 -6.19 22.25 7.25
C ALA A 284 -5.55 21.03 6.54
N VAL A 285 -4.22 20.88 6.62
CA VAL A 285 -3.54 19.68 6.07
C VAL A 285 -3.82 18.45 6.90
N TYR A 286 -3.85 18.52 8.23
CA TYR A 286 -4.23 17.39 9.08
C TYR A 286 -5.67 16.92 8.78
N GLU A 287 -6.61 17.86 8.69
CA GLU A 287 -7.99 17.55 8.37
C GLU A 287 -8.15 16.96 6.96
N ALA A 288 -7.49 17.56 5.95
CA ALA A 288 -7.52 17.06 4.58
C ALA A 288 -7.02 15.62 4.45
N ASN A 289 -5.94 15.28 5.16
CA ASN A 289 -5.44 13.90 5.21
C ASN A 289 -6.48 12.94 5.79
N CYS A 290 -7.18 13.34 6.84
CA CYS A 290 -8.23 12.53 7.45
C CYS A 290 -9.47 12.41 6.54
N TYR A 291 -9.86 13.48 5.84
CA TYR A 291 -10.94 13.43 4.84
C TYR A 291 -10.63 12.47 3.71
N ALA A 292 -9.39 12.48 3.22
CA ALA A 292 -8.95 11.55 2.18
C ALA A 292 -9.01 10.09 2.66
N VAL A 293 -8.67 9.80 3.92
CA VAL A 293 -8.83 8.46 4.50
C VAL A 293 -10.31 8.08 4.55
N ARG A 294 -11.19 8.96 5.05
CA ARG A 294 -12.63 8.70 5.11
C ARG A 294 -13.22 8.45 3.73
N ALA A 295 -12.91 9.27 2.74
CA ALA A 295 -13.39 9.09 1.37
C ALA A 295 -12.97 7.72 0.78
N ASN A 296 -11.77 7.24 1.11
CA ASN A 296 -11.31 5.91 0.69
C ASN A 296 -11.99 4.78 1.48
N LEU A 297 -12.29 4.95 2.77
CA LEU A 297 -13.10 3.99 3.53
C LEU A 297 -14.51 3.83 2.92
N GLU A 298 -15.13 4.92 2.51
CA GLU A 298 -16.42 4.90 1.81
C GLU A 298 -16.31 4.22 0.43
N ALA A 299 -15.26 4.54 -0.34
CA ALA A 299 -15.01 3.94 -1.65
C ALA A 299 -14.82 2.43 -1.58
N ILE A 300 -14.11 1.91 -0.57
CA ILE A 300 -13.93 0.46 -0.36
C ILE A 300 -15.10 -0.18 0.39
N LYS A 301 -16.22 0.53 0.58
CA LYS A 301 -17.43 0.06 1.24
C LYS A 301 -17.16 -0.50 2.64
N ALA A 302 -16.35 0.20 3.43
CA ALA A 302 -16.12 -0.12 4.82
C ALA A 302 -17.43 0.01 5.61
N ASP A 303 -17.75 -0.99 6.46
CA ASP A 303 -18.89 -0.84 7.34
C ASP A 303 -18.63 0.27 8.38
N SER A 304 -19.68 0.88 8.91
CA SER A 304 -19.59 2.07 9.77
C SER A 304 -19.05 1.78 11.18
N GLU A 305 -19.11 0.53 11.64
CA GLU A 305 -18.85 0.18 13.05
C GLU A 305 -17.45 -0.42 13.26
N SER A 306 -16.84 -0.98 12.21
CA SER A 306 -15.51 -1.59 12.32
C SER A 306 -14.45 -0.58 12.68
N PRO A 307 -13.60 -0.86 13.68
CA PRO A 307 -12.48 -0.01 14.02
C PRO A 307 -11.45 0.06 12.90
N LEU A 308 -10.74 1.19 12.79
CA LEU A 308 -9.65 1.39 11.87
C LEU A 308 -8.30 1.15 12.57
N TYR A 309 -7.60 0.10 12.18
CA TYR A 309 -6.23 -0.16 12.63
C TYR A 309 -5.26 0.72 11.84
N VAL A 310 -4.39 1.45 12.53
CA VAL A 310 -3.49 2.40 11.86
C VAL A 310 -2.05 2.23 12.32
N CYS A 311 -1.13 2.25 11.36
CA CYS A 311 0.30 2.31 11.61
C CYS A 311 0.96 3.38 10.71
N GLY A 312 2.28 3.55 10.85
CA GLY A 312 3.06 4.50 10.07
C GLY A 312 3.39 5.79 10.82
N GLY A 313 4.26 6.59 10.24
CA GLY A 313 4.89 7.74 10.93
C GLY A 313 3.93 8.82 11.42
N GLN A 314 2.80 9.04 10.74
CA GLN A 314 1.81 10.03 11.14
C GLN A 314 1.12 9.67 12.47
N THR A 315 1.04 8.37 12.83
CA THR A 315 0.41 7.89 14.08
C THR A 315 1.18 8.29 15.34
N ALA A 316 2.39 8.83 15.21
CA ALA A 316 3.12 9.41 16.33
C ALA A 316 2.43 10.66 16.91
N SER A 317 1.51 11.29 16.19
CA SER A 317 0.75 12.46 16.62
C SER A 317 -0.60 12.04 17.20
N ASP A 318 -0.77 12.18 18.52
CA ASP A 318 -2.08 11.97 19.18
C ASP A 318 -3.16 12.91 18.60
N PHE A 319 -2.76 14.11 18.17
CA PHE A 319 -3.65 15.07 17.52
C PHE A 319 -4.18 14.55 16.17
N TYR A 320 -3.30 14.01 15.32
CA TYR A 320 -3.69 13.40 14.05
C TYR A 320 -4.65 12.23 14.29
N ASN A 321 -4.31 11.32 15.20
CA ASN A 321 -5.12 10.14 15.50
C ASN A 321 -6.50 10.51 16.02
N GLY A 322 -6.60 11.57 16.86
CA GLY A 322 -7.87 12.10 17.35
C GLY A 322 -8.74 12.67 16.22
N ILE A 323 -8.16 13.51 15.34
CA ILE A 323 -8.90 14.04 14.17
C ILE A 323 -9.34 12.89 13.26
N LEU A 324 -8.49 11.89 13.05
CA LEU A 324 -8.82 10.74 12.20
C LEU A 324 -10.02 9.98 12.76
N ALA A 325 -10.07 9.75 14.08
CA ALA A 325 -11.23 9.12 14.73
C ALA A 325 -12.49 9.97 14.56
N ASP A 326 -12.39 11.27 14.82
CA ASP A 326 -13.50 12.23 14.72
C ASP A 326 -14.06 12.31 13.29
N VAL A 327 -13.19 12.44 12.28
CA VAL A 327 -13.56 12.53 10.86
C VAL A 327 -14.15 11.23 10.34
N CYS A 328 -13.54 10.10 10.70
CA CYS A 328 -14.00 8.79 10.22
C CYS A 328 -15.19 8.25 11.01
N GLY A 329 -15.56 8.87 12.15
CA GLY A 329 -16.69 8.47 12.99
C GLY A 329 -16.54 7.07 13.59
N ARG A 330 -15.28 6.62 13.84
CA ARG A 330 -14.98 5.26 14.34
C ARG A 330 -13.75 5.23 15.21
N GLN A 331 -13.62 4.19 16.01
CA GLN A 331 -12.39 3.94 16.77
C GLN A 331 -11.19 3.88 15.84
N VAL A 332 -10.10 4.55 16.21
CA VAL A 332 -8.79 4.42 15.61
C VAL A 332 -7.87 3.72 16.61
N ILE A 333 -7.30 2.59 16.20
CA ILE A 333 -6.44 1.74 17.02
C ILE A 333 -5.02 1.81 16.42
N THR A 334 -4.10 2.43 17.14
CA THR A 334 -2.69 2.47 16.75
C THR A 334 -1.95 1.21 17.19
N GLN A 335 -0.72 1.04 16.74
CA GLN A 335 0.12 -0.08 17.12
C GLN A 335 1.17 0.36 18.15
N LYS A 336 1.53 -0.54 19.06
CA LYS A 336 2.61 -0.32 20.03
C LYS A 336 3.96 -0.34 19.32
N GLU A 337 4.14 -1.30 18.41
CA GLU A 337 5.33 -1.42 17.58
C GLU A 337 5.28 -0.43 16.40
N ARG A 338 6.42 0.18 16.08
CA ARG A 338 6.54 1.14 14.97
C ARG A 338 6.85 0.44 13.65
N GLU A 339 7.71 -0.60 13.70
CA GLU A 339 8.16 -1.35 12.54
C GLU A 339 7.21 -2.54 12.26
N ILE A 340 5.95 -2.22 12.04
CA ILE A 340 4.86 -3.21 11.89
C ILE A 340 5.08 -4.14 10.69
N THR A 341 5.59 -3.64 9.59
CA THR A 341 5.93 -4.47 8.42
C THR A 341 7.01 -5.48 8.78
N GLY A 342 8.07 -5.03 9.47
CA GLY A 342 9.12 -5.92 9.97
C GLY A 342 8.60 -6.96 10.95
N LEU A 343 7.68 -6.57 11.84
CA LEU A 343 7.03 -7.50 12.76
C LEU A 343 6.23 -8.57 12.00
N GLY A 344 5.44 -8.19 11.00
CA GLY A 344 4.68 -9.13 10.18
C GLY A 344 5.58 -10.11 9.42
N ILE A 345 6.70 -9.63 8.85
CA ILE A 345 7.71 -10.51 8.21
C ILE A 345 8.32 -11.47 9.23
N ALA A 346 8.64 -11.01 10.45
CA ALA A 346 9.15 -11.88 11.53
C ALA A 346 8.13 -12.97 11.91
N MET A 347 6.83 -12.65 11.96
CA MET A 347 5.76 -13.63 12.21
C MET A 347 5.76 -14.72 11.13
N GLY A 348 5.86 -14.33 9.83
CA GLY A 348 6.01 -15.28 8.73
C GLY A 348 7.25 -16.16 8.89
N ALA A 349 8.39 -15.56 9.23
CA ALA A 349 9.65 -16.30 9.46
C ALA A 349 9.53 -17.29 10.61
N PHE A 350 8.94 -16.90 11.74
CA PHE A 350 8.73 -17.79 12.89
C PHE A 350 7.74 -18.91 12.59
N THR A 351 6.71 -18.64 11.80
CA THR A 351 5.80 -19.68 11.29
C THR A 351 6.54 -20.67 10.40
N GLY A 352 7.37 -20.20 9.47
CA GLY A 352 8.12 -21.04 8.54
C GLY A 352 9.14 -21.96 9.18
N VAL A 353 9.66 -21.60 10.35
CA VAL A 353 10.56 -22.46 11.14
C VAL A 353 9.83 -23.27 12.22
N GLY A 354 8.49 -23.23 12.26
CA GLY A 354 7.66 -24.06 13.13
C GLY A 354 7.56 -23.58 14.58
N LEU A 355 7.91 -22.32 14.89
CA LEU A 355 7.70 -21.75 16.22
C LEU A 355 6.22 -21.47 16.49
N TYR A 356 5.46 -21.15 15.48
CA TYR A 356 4.01 -21.01 15.51
C TYR A 356 3.39 -21.96 14.48
N LYS A 357 2.20 -22.43 14.78
CA LYS A 357 1.45 -23.34 13.90
C LYS A 357 1.10 -22.69 12.55
N ASP A 358 0.70 -21.43 12.60
CA ASP A 358 0.32 -20.65 11.44
C ASP A 358 0.49 -19.13 11.74
N ILE A 359 0.36 -18.32 10.68
CA ILE A 359 0.49 -16.86 10.78
C ILE A 359 -0.55 -16.23 11.71
N ARG A 360 -1.74 -16.83 11.85
CA ARG A 360 -2.81 -16.30 12.73
C ARG A 360 -2.45 -16.46 14.20
N GLU A 361 -1.85 -17.58 14.57
CA GLU A 361 -1.32 -17.81 15.93
C GLU A 361 -0.18 -16.82 16.21
N ALA A 362 0.79 -16.70 15.33
CA ALA A 362 1.89 -15.75 15.46
C ALA A 362 1.38 -14.30 15.62
N ALA A 363 0.44 -13.89 14.80
CA ALA A 363 -0.15 -12.56 14.88
C ALA A 363 -0.92 -12.33 16.19
N ALA A 364 -1.67 -13.33 16.68
CA ALA A 364 -2.41 -13.23 17.93
C ALA A 364 -1.49 -13.05 19.15
N GLU A 365 -0.30 -13.66 19.12
CA GLU A 365 0.65 -13.60 20.24
C GLU A 365 1.63 -12.43 20.17
N MET A 366 1.98 -11.98 18.95
CA MET A 366 3.03 -10.97 18.77
C MET A 366 2.49 -9.56 18.49
N SER A 367 1.21 -9.41 18.10
CA SER A 367 0.63 -8.08 17.85
C SER A 367 0.10 -7.46 19.12
N PHE A 368 0.46 -6.19 19.35
CA PHE A 368 -0.03 -5.44 20.51
C PHE A 368 -0.61 -4.11 20.06
N ALA A 369 -1.90 -3.92 20.36
CA ALA A 369 -2.54 -2.63 20.19
C ALA A 369 -1.83 -1.55 21.03
N GLY A 370 -1.69 -0.38 20.45
CA GLY A 370 -1.21 0.81 21.14
C GLY A 370 -2.35 1.57 21.81
N LYS A 371 -2.49 2.85 21.47
CA LYS A 371 -3.59 3.69 21.99
C LYS A 371 -4.84 3.50 21.14
N ILE A 372 -6.01 3.66 21.81
CA ILE A 372 -7.32 3.69 21.17
C ILE A 372 -7.83 5.13 21.26
N TYR A 373 -8.30 5.66 20.13
CA TYR A 373 -8.90 6.98 20.02
C TYR A 373 -10.36 6.82 19.65
N GLU A 374 -11.25 7.28 20.55
CA GLU A 374 -12.70 7.28 20.33
C GLU A 374 -13.11 8.55 19.58
N PRO A 375 -14.04 8.47 18.63
CA PRO A 375 -14.62 9.65 18.00
C PRO A 375 -15.40 10.47 19.02
N LYS A 376 -15.19 11.79 19.02
CA LYS A 376 -15.94 12.73 19.86
C LYS A 376 -17.22 13.10 19.13
N HIS A 377 -18.37 12.89 19.75
CA HIS A 377 -19.70 13.09 19.14
C HIS A 377 -19.88 14.47 18.50
N ASP A 378 -19.49 15.53 19.23
CA ASP A 378 -19.63 16.91 18.71
C ASP A 378 -18.71 17.16 17.51
N CYS A 379 -17.50 16.61 17.52
CA CYS A 379 -16.55 16.73 16.43
C CYS A 379 -17.01 15.90 15.21
N GLN A 380 -17.51 14.70 15.43
CA GLN A 380 -18.03 13.84 14.37
C GLN A 380 -19.18 14.54 13.63
N ALA A 381 -20.19 15.04 14.36
CA ALA A 381 -21.31 15.75 13.75
C ALA A 381 -20.87 16.99 12.95
N PHE A 382 -19.86 17.73 13.46
CA PHE A 382 -19.28 18.84 12.73
C PHE A 382 -18.65 18.39 11.40
N TYR A 383 -17.84 17.33 11.44
CA TYR A 383 -17.15 16.84 10.22
C TYR A 383 -18.11 16.21 9.21
N GLU A 384 -19.21 15.61 9.63
CA GLU A 384 -20.25 15.12 8.72
C GLU A 384 -20.90 16.28 7.94
N ASP A 385 -21.36 17.34 8.64
CA ASP A 385 -21.91 18.55 7.98
C ASP A 385 -20.85 19.27 7.12
N TRP A 386 -19.58 19.25 7.56
CA TRP A 386 -18.50 19.90 6.82
C TRP A 386 -18.16 19.15 5.52
N LEU A 387 -18.13 17.82 5.53
CA LEU A 387 -17.83 16.99 4.37
C LEU A 387 -18.86 17.11 3.26
N GLU A 388 -20.14 17.30 3.60
CA GLU A 388 -21.18 17.56 2.59
C GLU A 388 -20.91 18.87 1.80
N LYS A 389 -20.17 19.80 2.39
CA LYS A 389 -19.82 21.12 1.83
C LYS A 389 -18.40 21.16 1.26
N TYR A 390 -17.57 20.16 1.54
CA TYR A 390 -16.17 20.10 1.13
C TYR A 390 -16.01 19.64 -0.30
#